data_73265a9eff77871b0aeeb8ef228cc0c3
#
_entry.id   73265a9eff77871b0aeeb8ef228cc0c3
#
_cell.length_a   1.000
_cell.length_b   1.000
_cell.length_c   1.000
_cell.angle_alpha   90.00
_cell.angle_beta   90.00
_cell.angle_gamma   90.00
#
_symmetry.space_group_name_H-M   'P 1'
#
loop_
_entity.id
_entity.type
_entity.pdbx_description
1 polymer ?
#
loop_
_entity_poly.entity_id
_entity_poly.type
_entity_poly.pdbx_seq_one_letter_code
_entity_poly.pdbx_strand_id
1 'polypeptide(L)'
;LDSMSRYNYGNEDTQLEVGEKVSYFYSATRRAYMENLLKSLDGRSVQIQGSNPARGNLSMDFYRGYPTGKSTYLDEVLGEKFRITEPLEQPKWDIIADSTKQILNYDCQMARCTFKGRIWTAWFTADIPLDNGPWKLYGLPGLILRAYDSKQQYIFDCVGMKQAKE
;
A
#
# COMPACT_ATOMS: atom_id res chain seq x y z
N LEU A 1 13.07 -13.14 30.79
CA LEU A 1 13.51 -14.04 29.70
C LEU A 1 12.85 -13.55 28.42
N ASP A 2 13.61 -12.73 27.69
CA ASP A 2 13.21 -12.14 26.42
C ASP A 2 13.15 -13.23 25.35
N SER A 3 11.95 -13.64 24.98
CA SER A 3 11.72 -14.24 23.70
C SER A 3 11.74 -13.12 22.65
N MET A 4 12.90 -12.79 22.11
CA MET A 4 13.00 -12.04 20.87
C MET A 4 12.30 -12.87 19.80
N SER A 5 11.04 -12.56 19.52
CA SER A 5 10.40 -13.03 18.31
C SER A 5 11.16 -12.39 17.15
N ARG A 6 11.90 -13.22 16.42
CA ARG A 6 12.53 -12.82 15.17
C ARG A 6 11.40 -12.50 14.19
N TYR A 7 11.07 -11.23 14.03
CA TYR A 7 10.21 -10.81 12.95
C TYR A 7 10.97 -10.99 11.64
N ASN A 8 10.55 -11.93 10.84
CA ASN A 8 10.97 -11.99 9.45
C ASN A 8 10.33 -10.80 8.75
N TYR A 9 11.09 -9.75 8.50
CA TYR A 9 10.67 -8.65 7.65
C TYR A 9 10.60 -9.18 6.21
N GLY A 10 9.39 -9.39 5.73
CA GLY A 10 9.17 -9.67 4.32
C GLY A 10 9.14 -8.35 3.56
N ASN A 11 10.00 -8.19 2.56
CA ASN A 11 9.87 -7.11 1.59
C ASN A 11 8.90 -7.54 0.50
N GLU A 12 8.03 -6.62 0.10
CA GLU A 12 7.04 -6.86 -0.93
C GLU A 12 6.89 -5.63 -1.82
N ASP A 13 6.88 -5.86 -3.13
CA ASP A 13 6.60 -4.79 -4.09
C ASP A 13 5.11 -4.53 -4.13
N THR A 14 4.72 -3.32 -3.77
CA THR A 14 3.35 -2.83 -3.85
C THR A 14 3.25 -1.74 -4.90
N GLN A 15 2.05 -1.57 -5.43
CA GLN A 15 1.75 -0.53 -6.41
C GLN A 15 0.54 0.27 -5.97
N LEU A 16 0.64 1.58 -6.14
CA LEU A 16 -0.45 2.53 -5.99
C LEU A 16 -0.74 3.15 -7.36
N GLU A 17 -1.93 2.91 -7.86
CA GLU A 17 -2.46 3.55 -9.05
C GLU A 17 -3.44 4.64 -8.64
N VAL A 18 -3.25 5.86 -9.13
CA VAL A 18 -4.07 7.01 -8.78
C VAL A 18 -4.77 7.50 -10.03
N GLY A 19 -6.09 7.34 -10.05
CA GLY A 19 -6.97 7.92 -11.04
C GLY A 19 -7.66 9.17 -10.49
N GLU A 20 -8.49 9.80 -11.30
CA GLU A 20 -9.18 11.05 -10.96
C GLU A 20 -10.08 10.92 -9.72
N LYS A 21 -10.81 9.81 -9.58
CA LYS A 21 -11.79 9.59 -8.51
C LYS A 21 -11.53 8.36 -7.66
N VAL A 22 -10.73 7.46 -8.15
CA VAL A 22 -10.45 6.15 -7.53
C VAL A 22 -8.95 5.94 -7.47
N SER A 23 -8.47 5.41 -6.36
CA SER A 23 -7.12 4.86 -6.28
C SER A 23 -7.16 3.39 -5.93
N TYR A 24 -6.14 2.67 -6.37
CA TYR A 24 -6.00 1.23 -6.20
C TYR A 24 -4.61 0.90 -5.68
N PHE A 25 -4.55 0.27 -4.51
CA PHE A 25 -3.33 -0.17 -3.86
C PHE A 25 -3.31 -1.70 -3.76
N TYR A 26 -2.24 -2.35 -4.23
CA TYR A 26 -2.16 -3.80 -4.31
C TYR A 26 -0.72 -4.31 -4.26
N SER A 27 -0.58 -5.63 -4.04
CA SER A 27 0.70 -6.33 -4.18
C SER A 27 1.02 -6.58 -5.66
N ALA A 28 2.06 -5.93 -6.16
CA ALA A 28 2.57 -6.17 -7.52
C ALA A 28 3.12 -7.60 -7.64
N THR A 29 3.77 -8.10 -6.61
CA THR A 29 4.30 -9.47 -6.54
C THR A 29 3.19 -10.50 -6.70
N ARG A 30 2.10 -10.36 -5.91
CA ARG A 30 0.95 -11.28 -5.99
C ARG A 30 0.27 -11.22 -7.34
N ARG A 31 0.08 -10.02 -7.89
CA ARG A 31 -0.53 -9.83 -9.21
C ARG A 31 0.26 -10.53 -10.30
N ALA A 32 1.57 -10.32 -10.35
CA ALA A 32 2.44 -10.99 -11.31
C ALA A 32 2.39 -12.51 -11.18
N TYR A 33 2.36 -13.02 -9.95
CA TYR A 33 2.19 -14.46 -9.70
C TYR A 33 0.87 -14.99 -10.27
N MET A 34 -0.25 -14.31 -9.98
CA MET A 34 -1.56 -14.72 -10.48
C MET A 34 -1.67 -14.65 -12.01
N GLU A 35 -1.11 -13.62 -12.63
CA GLU A 35 -1.06 -13.51 -14.10
C GLU A 35 -0.24 -14.64 -14.74
N ASN A 36 0.89 -14.99 -14.15
CA ASN A 36 1.72 -16.11 -14.64
C ASN A 36 1.00 -17.45 -14.46
N LEU A 37 0.31 -17.63 -13.33
CA LEU A 37 -0.50 -18.83 -13.09
C LEU A 37 -1.62 -18.96 -14.14
N LEU A 38 -2.35 -17.90 -14.42
CA LEU A 38 -3.42 -17.88 -15.44
C LEU A 38 -2.87 -18.20 -16.82
N LYS A 39 -1.75 -17.59 -17.21
CA LYS A 39 -1.09 -17.90 -18.49
C LYS A 39 -0.66 -19.36 -18.61
N SER A 40 -0.26 -19.97 -17.49
CA SER A 40 0.13 -21.37 -17.46
C SER A 40 -1.06 -22.34 -17.55
N LEU A 41 -2.27 -21.90 -17.13
CA LEU A 41 -3.51 -22.69 -17.23
C LEU A 41 -4.13 -22.66 -18.61
N ASP A 42 -3.81 -21.65 -19.44
CA ASP A 42 -4.43 -21.43 -20.76
C ASP A 42 -3.92 -22.36 -21.85
N GLY A 43 -3.19 -23.40 -21.52
CA GLY A 43 -2.79 -24.31 -22.56
C GLY A 43 -1.88 -25.49 -22.30
N ARG A 44 -1.55 -25.93 -21.14
CA ARG A 44 -0.95 -27.27 -20.89
C ARG A 44 -0.44 -27.38 -19.43
N SER A 45 -0.70 -28.53 -18.80
CA SER A 45 -0.21 -28.99 -17.50
C SER A 45 0.90 -28.16 -16.84
N VAL A 46 0.56 -27.47 -15.75
CA VAL A 46 1.52 -26.76 -14.93
C VAL A 46 2.23 -27.76 -14.03
N GLN A 47 3.52 -27.90 -14.22
CA GLN A 47 4.36 -28.45 -13.15
C GLN A 47 4.65 -27.32 -12.16
N ILE A 48 3.93 -27.32 -11.05
CA ILE A 48 4.28 -26.47 -9.90
C ILE A 48 5.48 -27.09 -9.23
N GLN A 49 6.67 -26.73 -9.68
CA GLN A 49 7.92 -27.13 -9.05
C GLN A 49 8.39 -25.98 -8.16
N GLY A 50 8.39 -26.23 -6.85
CA GLY A 50 9.09 -25.40 -5.88
C GLY A 50 8.17 -24.65 -4.91
N SER A 51 8.70 -24.42 -3.72
CA SER A 51 8.15 -23.52 -2.71
C SER A 51 7.77 -22.17 -3.34
N ASN A 52 6.59 -21.73 -3.07
CA ASN A 52 6.01 -20.52 -3.63
C ASN A 52 6.63 -19.26 -2.96
N PRO A 53 7.76 -18.71 -3.46
CA PRO A 53 8.40 -17.55 -2.85
C PRO A 53 7.67 -16.23 -3.17
N ALA A 54 6.73 -16.28 -4.11
CA ALA A 54 6.10 -15.10 -4.68
C ALA A 54 4.64 -14.91 -4.22
N ARG A 55 4.26 -15.54 -3.11
CA ARG A 55 2.85 -15.42 -2.67
C ARG A 55 2.49 -14.04 -2.13
N GLY A 56 3.51 -13.18 -1.89
CA GLY A 56 3.32 -11.87 -1.26
C GLY A 56 2.75 -11.99 0.16
N ASN A 57 3.13 -11.09 1.04
CA ASN A 57 2.60 -11.04 2.40
C ASN A 57 1.29 -10.23 2.48
N LEU A 58 1.02 -9.42 1.46
CA LEU A 58 -0.19 -8.62 1.34
C LEU A 58 -1.23 -9.36 0.50
N SER A 59 -2.24 -9.91 1.17
CA SER A 59 -3.30 -10.67 0.49
C SER A 59 -4.40 -9.77 -0.07
N MET A 60 -4.46 -8.51 0.36
CA MET A 60 -5.58 -7.62 0.05
C MET A 60 -5.27 -6.66 -1.10
N ASP A 61 -6.31 -6.40 -1.89
CA ASP A 61 -6.40 -5.31 -2.84
C ASP A 61 -7.28 -4.22 -2.24
N PHE A 62 -6.83 -2.97 -2.28
CA PHE A 62 -7.54 -1.86 -1.65
C PHE A 62 -7.91 -0.78 -2.66
N TYR A 63 -9.20 -0.48 -2.75
CA TYR A 63 -9.77 0.58 -3.58
C TYR A 63 -10.27 1.72 -2.72
N ARG A 64 -9.81 2.94 -2.95
CA ARG A 64 -10.35 4.15 -2.35
C ARG A 64 -11.21 4.90 -3.36
N GLY A 65 -12.40 5.33 -2.95
CA GLY A 65 -13.35 6.04 -3.81
C GLY A 65 -14.26 5.13 -4.65
N TYR A 66 -14.23 3.82 -4.40
CA TYR A 66 -15.12 2.87 -5.06
C TYR A 66 -15.82 1.95 -4.04
N PRO A 67 -17.17 1.93 -3.99
CA PRO A 67 -18.07 2.92 -4.58
C PRO A 67 -17.80 4.35 -4.10
N THR A 68 -18.35 5.35 -4.78
CA THR A 68 -18.13 6.76 -4.43
C THR A 68 -18.36 7.02 -2.94
N GLY A 69 -17.42 7.70 -2.28
CA GLY A 69 -17.46 7.98 -0.84
C GLY A 69 -17.16 6.78 0.06
N LYS A 70 -16.72 5.67 -0.50
CA LYS A 70 -16.38 4.44 0.23
C LYS A 70 -15.00 3.93 -0.16
N SER A 71 -14.50 3.00 0.65
CA SER A 71 -13.38 2.14 0.30
C SER A 71 -13.84 0.69 0.22
N THR A 72 -13.22 -0.06 -0.66
CA THR A 72 -13.46 -1.49 -0.80
C THR A 72 -12.13 -2.21 -0.77
N TYR A 73 -12.02 -3.26 0.01
CA TYR A 73 -10.91 -4.17 -0.09
C TYR A 73 -11.38 -5.60 -0.38
N LEU A 74 -10.57 -6.25 -1.18
CA LEU A 74 -10.73 -7.65 -1.54
C LEU A 74 -9.63 -8.41 -0.80
N ASP A 75 -10.01 -9.44 -0.09
CA ASP A 75 -9.08 -10.30 0.63
C ASP A 75 -9.42 -11.77 0.38
N GLU A 76 -8.47 -12.65 0.67
CA GLU A 76 -8.64 -14.08 0.55
C GLU A 76 -8.12 -14.78 1.82
N VAL A 77 -9.01 -15.47 2.49
CA VAL A 77 -8.69 -16.24 3.70
C VAL A 77 -9.08 -17.71 3.45
N LEU A 78 -8.10 -18.60 3.58
CA LEU A 78 -8.30 -20.06 3.39
C LEU A 78 -8.95 -20.43 2.04
N GLY A 79 -8.67 -19.67 0.98
CA GLY A 79 -9.22 -19.90 -0.35
C GLY A 79 -10.59 -19.27 -0.59
N GLU A 80 -11.21 -18.68 0.42
CA GLU A 80 -12.44 -17.91 0.27
C GLU A 80 -12.15 -16.43 0.05
N LYS A 81 -12.82 -15.85 -0.97
CA LYS A 81 -12.66 -14.44 -1.33
C LYS A 81 -13.69 -13.59 -0.62
N PHE A 82 -13.24 -12.54 0.03
CA PHE A 82 -14.07 -11.58 0.73
C PHE A 82 -14.00 -10.22 0.07
N ARG A 83 -15.15 -9.56 0.01
CA ARG A 83 -15.26 -8.15 -0.36
C ARG A 83 -15.81 -7.40 0.83
N ILE A 84 -15.05 -6.43 1.32
CA ILE A 84 -15.48 -5.59 2.43
C ILE A 84 -15.52 -4.14 1.93
N THR A 85 -16.69 -3.52 2.09
CA THR A 85 -16.92 -2.12 1.71
C THR A 85 -17.26 -1.34 2.97
N GLU A 86 -16.53 -0.27 3.22
CA GLU A 86 -16.68 0.57 4.40
C GLU A 86 -16.71 2.07 4.02
N PRO A 87 -17.30 2.94 4.84
CA PRO A 87 -17.17 4.38 4.66
C PRO A 87 -15.70 4.80 4.65
N LEU A 88 -15.38 5.84 3.87
CA LEU A 88 -14.05 6.45 3.92
C LEU A 88 -13.80 7.01 5.32
N GLU A 89 -12.66 6.66 5.89
CA GLU A 89 -12.16 7.18 7.14
C GLU A 89 -10.82 7.85 6.88
N GLN A 90 -10.80 9.18 6.95
CA GLN A 90 -9.59 9.94 6.72
C GLN A 90 -8.77 10.03 8.00
N PRO A 91 -7.46 9.69 7.97
CA PRO A 91 -6.57 9.96 9.08
C PRO A 91 -6.54 11.45 9.42
N LYS A 92 -6.52 11.79 10.70
CA LYS A 92 -6.37 13.16 11.18
C LYS A 92 -4.89 13.44 11.40
N TRP A 93 -4.28 14.16 10.47
CA TRP A 93 -2.86 14.42 10.47
C TRP A 93 -2.51 15.71 11.20
N ASP A 94 -1.44 15.64 11.99
CA ASP A 94 -0.71 16.78 12.52
C ASP A 94 0.54 16.98 11.66
N ILE A 95 0.60 18.08 10.90
CA ILE A 95 1.74 18.43 10.06
C ILE A 95 2.82 19.06 10.92
N ILE A 96 4.04 18.51 10.86
CA ILE A 96 5.21 18.96 11.62
C ILE A 96 6.03 19.88 10.73
N ALA A 97 5.80 21.18 10.83
CA ALA A 97 6.33 22.20 9.91
C ALA A 97 7.87 22.20 9.84
N ASP A 98 8.55 21.97 10.97
CA ASP A 98 10.03 22.06 11.04
C ASP A 98 10.75 20.78 10.63
N SER A 99 10.01 19.73 10.23
CA SER A 99 10.58 18.46 9.85
C SER A 99 10.44 18.24 8.35
N THR A 100 11.56 18.42 7.64
CA THR A 100 11.63 18.27 6.18
C THR A 100 12.77 17.34 5.78
N LYS A 101 12.63 16.67 4.66
CA LYS A 101 13.69 15.90 4.01
C LYS A 101 13.39 15.68 2.53
N GLN A 102 14.40 15.28 1.77
CA GLN A 102 14.21 14.88 0.38
C GLN A 102 13.99 13.36 0.24
N ILE A 103 13.02 12.99 -0.57
CA ILE A 103 12.75 11.62 -1.00
C ILE A 103 12.53 11.64 -2.51
N LEU A 104 13.28 10.85 -3.27
CA LEU A 104 13.22 10.81 -4.75
C LEU A 104 13.33 12.21 -5.41
N ASN A 105 14.19 13.08 -4.86
CA ASN A 105 14.35 14.47 -5.28
C ASN A 105 13.15 15.40 -5.05
N TYR A 106 12.17 14.97 -4.25
CA TYR A 106 11.05 15.82 -3.82
C TYR A 106 11.27 16.31 -2.39
N ASP A 107 10.97 17.57 -2.15
CA ASP A 107 10.94 18.11 -0.80
C ASP A 107 9.70 17.60 -0.08
N CYS A 108 9.93 16.87 1.00
CA CYS A 108 8.88 16.23 1.79
C CYS A 108 8.80 16.84 3.18
N GLN A 109 7.59 16.96 3.67
CA GLN A 109 7.26 17.40 5.02
C GLN A 109 6.72 16.24 5.84
N MET A 110 7.00 16.24 7.14
CA MET A 110 6.51 15.21 8.06
C MET A 110 5.09 15.51 8.52
N ALA A 111 4.30 14.45 8.66
CA ALA A 111 3.02 14.48 9.38
C ALA A 111 2.87 13.24 10.26
N ARG A 112 2.09 13.36 11.33
CA ARG A 112 1.80 12.25 12.25
C ARG A 112 0.32 12.14 12.51
N CYS A 113 -0.16 10.92 12.75
CA CYS A 113 -1.52 10.67 13.21
C CYS A 113 -1.62 9.39 14.03
N THR A 114 -2.70 9.27 14.77
CA THR A 114 -3.14 7.98 15.32
C THR A 114 -4.27 7.47 14.47
N PHE A 115 -4.07 6.31 13.84
CA PHE A 115 -5.04 5.75 12.91
C PHE A 115 -5.02 4.23 12.94
N LYS A 116 -6.21 3.61 13.01
CA LYS A 116 -6.37 2.14 13.08
C LYS A 116 -5.48 1.48 14.15
N GLY A 117 -5.47 2.07 15.34
CA GLY A 117 -4.73 1.53 16.50
C GLY A 117 -3.20 1.68 16.42
N ARG A 118 -2.68 2.49 15.50
CA ARG A 118 -1.25 2.74 15.32
C ARG A 118 -0.95 4.22 15.25
N ILE A 119 0.25 4.58 15.69
CA ILE A 119 0.80 5.92 15.47
C ILE A 119 1.60 5.87 14.17
N TRP A 120 1.17 6.64 13.19
CA TRP A 120 1.79 6.74 11.88
C TRP A 120 2.62 8.00 11.74
N THR A 121 3.76 7.88 11.09
CA THR A 121 4.55 8.99 10.57
C THR A 121 4.54 8.90 9.05
N ALA A 122 4.18 9.99 8.39
CA ALA A 122 4.18 10.11 6.94
C ALA A 122 5.09 11.24 6.48
N TRP A 123 5.69 11.05 5.31
CA TRP A 123 6.45 12.05 4.58
C TRP A 123 5.76 12.27 3.25
N PHE A 124 5.25 13.48 3.05
CA PHE A 124 4.49 13.83 1.85
C PHE A 124 5.11 15.01 1.14
N THR A 125 4.89 15.11 -0.16
CA THR A 125 5.34 16.25 -0.96
C THR A 125 4.17 17.01 -1.57
N ALA A 126 4.17 18.33 -1.40
CA ALA A 126 3.22 19.24 -2.04
C ALA A 126 3.52 19.45 -3.54
N ASP A 127 4.72 19.08 -4.00
CA ASP A 127 5.08 19.15 -5.43
C ASP A 127 4.24 18.20 -6.29
N ILE A 128 3.67 17.18 -5.67
CA ILE A 128 2.71 16.26 -6.28
C ILE A 128 1.39 16.45 -5.52
N PRO A 129 0.49 17.34 -6.00
CA PRO A 129 -0.71 17.72 -5.26
C PRO A 129 -1.82 16.67 -5.39
N LEU A 130 -1.49 15.43 -5.07
CA LEU A 130 -2.41 14.30 -5.03
C LEU A 130 -2.63 13.90 -3.57
N ASP A 131 -3.85 14.05 -3.09
CA ASP A 131 -4.26 13.56 -1.78
C ASP A 131 -4.34 12.04 -1.80
N ASN A 132 -3.18 11.38 -1.75
CA ASN A 132 -3.08 9.95 -1.84
C ASN A 132 -1.85 9.39 -1.14
N GLY A 133 -1.86 8.08 -0.90
CA GLY A 133 -0.77 7.36 -0.26
C GLY A 133 -1.02 5.85 -0.25
N PRO A 134 -0.10 5.08 0.33
CA PRO A 134 -0.22 3.64 0.42
C PRO A 134 -1.35 3.24 1.37
N TRP A 135 -1.99 2.10 1.08
CA TRP A 135 -3.05 1.52 1.89
C TRP A 135 -4.19 2.53 2.16
N LYS A 136 -4.56 2.75 3.41
CA LYS A 136 -5.61 3.68 3.87
C LYS A 136 -5.06 5.06 4.26
N LEU A 137 -3.80 5.35 3.96
CA LEU A 137 -3.14 6.60 4.35
C LEU A 137 -3.31 7.65 3.26
N TYR A 138 -4.09 8.69 3.55
CA TYR A 138 -4.38 9.83 2.69
C TYR A 138 -4.84 11.02 3.55
N GLY A 139 -5.17 12.14 2.95
CA GLY A 139 -5.69 13.33 3.66
C GLY A 139 -4.63 14.39 3.92
N LEU A 140 -3.47 14.29 3.28
CA LEU A 140 -2.43 15.32 3.29
C LEU A 140 -2.46 16.14 2.00
N PRO A 141 -1.97 17.37 2.00
CA PRO A 141 -1.97 18.24 0.82
C PRO A 141 -0.85 17.87 -0.16
N GLY A 142 -0.72 16.59 -0.49
CA GLY A 142 0.27 16.03 -1.38
C GLY A 142 0.46 14.53 -1.21
N LEU A 143 1.18 13.94 -2.16
CA LEU A 143 1.42 12.50 -2.20
C LEU A 143 2.35 12.05 -1.07
N ILE A 144 1.93 11.01 -0.35
CA ILE A 144 2.76 10.36 0.68
C ILE A 144 3.79 9.48 -0.02
N LEU A 145 5.08 9.81 0.14
CA LEU A 145 6.18 9.05 -0.43
C LEU A 145 6.79 8.03 0.55
N ARG A 146 6.64 8.25 1.84
CA ARG A 146 7.04 7.30 2.87
C ARG A 146 6.07 7.34 4.03
N ALA A 147 5.72 6.19 4.58
CA ALA A 147 4.95 6.09 5.80
C ALA A 147 5.39 4.88 6.62
N TYR A 148 5.37 5.01 7.94
CA TYR A 148 5.67 3.90 8.83
C TYR A 148 4.94 4.07 10.18
N ASP A 149 4.64 2.96 10.82
CA ASP A 149 4.11 2.97 12.18
C ASP A 149 5.23 3.08 13.22
N SER A 150 4.90 3.53 14.43
CA SER A 150 5.88 3.76 15.50
C SER A 150 6.66 2.51 15.93
N LYS A 151 6.11 1.33 15.68
CA LYS A 151 6.77 0.04 15.94
C LYS A 151 7.56 -0.48 14.75
N GLN A 152 7.54 0.25 13.62
CA GLN A 152 8.16 -0.15 12.36
C GLN A 152 7.75 -1.55 11.86
N GLN A 153 6.53 -1.96 12.19
CA GLN A 153 5.96 -3.20 11.71
C GLN A 153 5.44 -3.08 10.27
N TYR A 154 5.09 -1.88 9.88
CA TYR A 154 4.68 -1.51 8.51
C TYR A 154 5.49 -0.32 8.05
N ILE A 155 6.17 -0.48 6.96
CA ILE A 155 6.98 0.57 6.32
C ILE A 155 6.63 0.58 4.84
N PHE A 156 6.15 1.72 4.35
CA PHE A 156 5.88 1.97 2.94
C PHE A 156 6.89 2.98 2.42
N ASP A 157 7.66 2.59 1.44
CA ASP A 157 8.64 3.46 0.77
C ASP A 157 8.32 3.55 -0.72
N CYS A 158 8.09 4.74 -1.23
CA CYS A 158 8.01 4.98 -2.67
C CYS A 158 9.42 4.88 -3.25
N VAL A 159 9.61 3.95 -4.17
CA VAL A 159 10.92 3.72 -4.83
C VAL A 159 10.95 4.20 -6.27
N GLY A 160 9.81 4.60 -6.82
CA GLY A 160 9.70 5.13 -8.16
C GLY A 160 8.27 5.51 -8.51
N MET A 161 8.13 6.39 -9.50
CA MET A 161 6.84 6.88 -10.00
C MET A 161 6.88 6.99 -11.52
N LYS A 162 5.74 6.77 -12.15
CA LYS A 162 5.55 7.07 -13.56
C LYS A 162 4.15 7.62 -13.79
N GLN A 163 4.04 8.53 -14.73
CA GLN A 163 2.73 8.96 -15.20
C GLN A 163 2.17 7.88 -16.13
N ALA A 164 0.93 7.45 -15.88
CA ALA A 164 0.25 6.59 -16.83
C ALA A 164 0.02 7.36 -18.14
N LYS A 165 0.31 6.72 -19.26
CA LYS A 165 -0.12 7.25 -20.56
C LYS A 165 -1.60 6.94 -20.71
N GLU A 166 -2.39 7.97 -21.07
CA GLU A 166 -3.76 7.80 -21.52
C GLU A 166 -3.83 6.90 -22.74
#